data_b770f7a21b21687f424b770b0519e830
#
_entry.id   b770f7a21b21687f424b770b0519e830
#
_cell.length_a   1.000
_cell.length_b   1.000
_cell.length_c   1.000
_cell.angle_alpha   90.00
_cell.angle_beta   90.00
_cell.angle_gamma   90.00
#
_symmetry.space_group_name_H-M   'P 1'
#
loop_
_entity.id
_entity.type
_entity.pdbx_description
1 polymer ?
#
loop_
_entity_poly.entity_id
_entity_poly.type
_entity_poly.pdbx_seq_one_letter_code
_entity_poly.pdbx_strand_id
1 'polypeptide(L)'
;HFKLRTELSFTKTKLDHFGEWAEKESLGGAQLRAMDGEAKVTDIGMQLEFFPWSIRQFTATDGAWAPFIGLGAHYNFYKPNVYSTLGKISPLTVGAIDDGQKFLNGAVNNDGGSTWSIVSSVGSRYKLNELSDLFVELRWQYYFSNYVDGLSPDQARYPENKVNDWNIWLNFGYIYYLD
;
A
#
# COMPACT_ATOMS: atom_id res chain seq x y z
N HIS A 1 27.31 6.31 6.64
CA HIS A 1 26.63 5.47 5.66
C HIS A 1 25.23 5.07 6.09
N PHE A 2 24.88 5.19 7.38
CA PHE A 2 23.55 4.79 7.85
C PHE A 2 22.79 5.97 8.41
N LYS A 3 21.49 6.05 8.12
CA LYS A 3 20.53 6.94 8.77
C LYS A 3 19.33 6.13 9.25
N LEU A 4 18.81 6.48 10.42
CA LEU A 4 17.53 5.98 10.91
C LEU A 4 16.45 7.03 10.63
N ARG A 5 15.37 6.62 9.99
CA ARG A 5 14.21 7.44 9.70
C ARG A 5 13.00 6.88 10.45
N THR A 6 12.33 7.72 11.23
CA THR A 6 11.02 7.44 11.80
C THR A 6 9.97 8.05 10.90
N GLU A 7 8.85 7.36 10.75
CA GLU A 7 7.80 7.74 9.82
C GLU A 7 6.43 7.63 10.49
N LEU A 8 5.57 8.58 10.13
CA LEU A 8 4.13 8.52 10.32
C LEU A 8 3.50 8.83 8.99
N SER A 9 2.69 7.93 8.45
CA SER A 9 2.04 8.15 7.18
C SER A 9 0.54 7.89 7.22
N PHE A 10 -0.17 8.56 6.32
CA PHE A 10 -1.60 8.42 6.11
C PHE A 10 -1.83 8.17 4.62
N THR A 11 -2.33 7.00 4.31
CA THR A 11 -2.57 6.57 2.93
C THR A 11 -4.05 6.30 2.72
N LYS A 12 -4.54 6.73 1.58
CA LYS A 12 -5.88 6.42 1.09
C LYS A 12 -5.75 5.83 -0.30
N THR A 13 -6.10 4.56 -0.43
CA THR A 13 -6.07 3.84 -1.70
C THR A 13 -7.51 3.60 -2.15
N LYS A 14 -7.77 3.73 -3.44
CA LYS A 14 -9.03 3.33 -4.06
C LYS A 14 -8.83 2.00 -4.76
N LEU A 15 -9.83 1.14 -4.62
CA LEU A 15 -9.94 -0.11 -5.35
C LEU A 15 -10.91 0.13 -6.51
N ASP A 16 -10.46 -0.15 -7.72
CA ASP A 16 -11.25 -0.06 -8.95
C ASP A 16 -10.85 -1.20 -9.88
N HIS A 17 -11.83 -1.81 -10.54
CA HIS A 17 -11.59 -2.91 -11.45
C HIS A 17 -11.62 -2.42 -12.90
N PHE A 18 -10.53 -2.62 -13.62
CA PHE A 18 -10.39 -2.26 -15.03
C PHE A 18 -9.74 -3.39 -15.84
N GLY A 19 -9.79 -3.28 -17.16
CA GLY A 19 -9.17 -4.21 -18.10
C GLY A 19 -10.11 -5.28 -18.61
N GLU A 20 -9.58 -6.21 -19.38
CA GLU A 20 -10.33 -7.17 -20.21
C GLU A 20 -11.46 -7.91 -19.47
N TRP A 21 -11.25 -8.31 -18.22
CA TRP A 21 -12.24 -9.05 -17.45
C TRP A 21 -13.38 -8.17 -16.95
N ALA A 22 -13.08 -6.93 -16.55
CA ALA A 22 -14.09 -5.96 -16.14
C ALA A 22 -14.89 -5.43 -17.35
N GLU A 23 -14.29 -5.37 -18.54
CA GLU A 23 -14.94 -4.87 -19.76
C GLU A 23 -15.83 -5.91 -20.45
N LYS A 24 -15.74 -7.20 -20.06
CA LYS A 24 -16.59 -8.24 -20.65
C LYS A 24 -18.08 -7.97 -20.39
N GLU A 25 -18.90 -8.11 -21.44
CA GLU A 25 -20.36 -8.10 -21.35
C GLU A 25 -20.87 -9.44 -20.78
N SER A 26 -20.53 -9.70 -19.51
CA SER A 26 -20.91 -10.90 -18.77
C SER A 26 -21.35 -10.49 -17.36
N LEU A 27 -22.05 -11.40 -16.67
CA LEU A 27 -22.43 -11.17 -15.27
C LEU A 27 -21.20 -10.90 -14.38
N GLY A 28 -20.11 -11.65 -14.57
CA GLY A 28 -18.85 -11.44 -13.86
C GLY A 28 -18.23 -10.09 -14.15
N GLY A 29 -18.21 -9.63 -15.42
CA GLY A 29 -17.75 -8.30 -15.79
C GLY A 29 -18.59 -7.20 -15.16
N ALA A 30 -19.93 -7.36 -15.16
CA ALA A 30 -20.83 -6.41 -14.48
C ALA A 30 -20.59 -6.37 -12.96
N GLN A 31 -20.35 -7.50 -12.33
CA GLN A 31 -20.02 -7.58 -10.90
C GLN A 31 -18.68 -6.89 -10.58
N LEU A 32 -17.65 -7.10 -11.39
CA LEU A 32 -16.35 -6.43 -11.23
C LEU A 32 -16.49 -4.92 -11.35
N ARG A 33 -17.17 -4.42 -12.38
CA ARG A 33 -17.42 -2.97 -12.55
C ARG A 33 -18.25 -2.34 -11.44
N ALA A 34 -19.07 -3.13 -10.77
CA ALA A 34 -19.93 -2.66 -9.69
C ALA A 34 -19.23 -2.65 -8.33
N MET A 35 -18.07 -3.30 -8.21
CA MET A 35 -17.30 -3.36 -6.98
C MET A 35 -16.31 -2.20 -6.92
N ASP A 36 -16.50 -1.36 -5.91
CA ASP A 36 -15.61 -0.27 -5.56
C ASP A 36 -15.10 -0.43 -4.13
N GLY A 37 -13.99 0.19 -3.85
CA GLY A 37 -13.45 0.16 -2.51
C GLY A 37 -12.51 1.32 -2.19
N GLU A 38 -12.32 1.51 -0.92
CA GLU A 38 -11.38 2.47 -0.35
C GLU A 38 -10.71 1.85 0.86
N ALA A 39 -9.38 1.84 0.87
CA ALA A 39 -8.62 1.46 2.05
C ALA A 39 -7.90 2.68 2.62
N LYS A 40 -8.09 2.94 3.91
CA LYS A 40 -7.35 3.95 4.67
C LYS A 40 -6.36 3.24 5.55
N VAL A 41 -5.10 3.61 5.44
CA VAL A 41 -4.02 3.06 6.25
C VAL A 41 -3.27 4.19 6.93
N THR A 42 -3.13 4.07 8.24
CA THR A 42 -2.23 4.91 9.04
C THR A 42 -1.11 4.03 9.52
N ASP A 43 0.11 4.37 9.22
CA ASP A 43 1.25 3.60 9.67
C ASP A 43 2.28 4.44 10.41
N ILE A 44 2.89 3.81 11.42
CA ILE A 44 4.01 4.34 12.19
C ILE A 44 5.14 3.31 12.17
N GLY A 45 6.35 3.77 11.91
CA GLY A 45 7.47 2.84 11.85
C GLY A 45 8.83 3.49 11.74
N MET A 46 9.80 2.65 11.50
CA MET A 46 11.19 3.05 11.33
C MET A 46 11.81 2.33 10.14
N GLN A 47 12.69 3.05 9.45
CA GLN A 47 13.46 2.54 8.33
C GLN A 47 14.93 2.89 8.52
N LEU A 48 15.80 1.90 8.33
CA LEU A 48 17.25 2.09 8.27
C LEU A 48 17.63 2.30 6.80
N GLU A 49 18.25 3.44 6.52
CA GLU A 49 18.75 3.81 5.19
C GLU A 49 20.26 3.58 5.13
N PHE A 50 20.71 2.90 4.10
CA PHE A 50 22.14 2.74 3.78
C PHE A 50 22.51 3.57 2.56
N PHE A 51 23.52 4.41 2.71
CA PHE A 51 24.09 5.25 1.67
C PHE A 51 25.45 4.67 1.24
N PRO A 52 25.60 4.17 0.00
CA PRO A 52 26.86 3.61 -0.47
C PRO A 52 27.97 4.66 -0.51
N TRP A 53 27.62 5.92 -0.72
CA TRP A 53 28.57 7.04 -0.70
C TRP A 53 28.60 7.75 0.65
N SER A 54 29.68 8.49 0.90
CA SER A 54 29.86 9.21 2.16
C SER A 54 28.79 10.28 2.37
N ILE A 55 27.97 10.13 3.40
CA ILE A 55 26.99 11.15 3.82
C ILE A 55 27.69 12.48 4.15
N ARG A 56 28.91 12.42 4.71
CA ARG A 56 29.68 13.61 5.05
C ARG A 56 30.05 14.43 3.80
N GLN A 57 30.41 13.77 2.70
CA GLN A 57 30.69 14.45 1.44
C GLN A 57 29.39 15.02 0.83
N PHE A 58 28.30 14.28 0.89
CA PHE A 58 27.01 14.74 0.43
C PHE A 58 26.56 16.01 1.18
N THR A 59 26.68 16.04 2.50
CA THR A 59 26.26 17.21 3.30
C THR A 59 27.14 18.44 3.07
N ALA A 60 28.37 18.27 2.63
CA ALA A 60 29.33 19.34 2.40
C ALA A 60 29.31 19.94 0.98
N THR A 61 28.49 19.37 0.06
CA THR A 61 28.54 19.75 -1.36
C THR A 61 27.15 20.01 -1.91
N ASP A 62 26.83 21.26 -2.20
CA ASP A 62 25.58 21.61 -2.88
C ASP A 62 25.52 20.99 -4.28
N GLY A 63 24.33 20.55 -4.71
CA GLY A 63 24.13 19.88 -5.97
C GLY A 63 24.57 18.40 -5.98
N ALA A 64 25.02 17.86 -4.84
CA ALA A 64 25.42 16.46 -4.73
C ALA A 64 24.21 15.53 -4.75
N TRP A 65 24.44 14.28 -5.25
CA TRP A 65 23.48 13.21 -5.23
C TRP A 65 23.90 12.14 -4.22
N ALA A 66 22.93 11.60 -3.47
CA ALA A 66 23.15 10.51 -2.53
C ALA A 66 22.08 9.43 -2.71
N PRO A 67 22.36 8.37 -3.51
CA PRO A 67 21.48 7.22 -3.57
C PRO A 67 21.47 6.49 -2.24
N PHE A 68 20.34 5.81 -1.94
CA PHE A 68 20.18 5.00 -0.76
C PHE A 68 19.29 3.80 -1.03
N ILE A 69 19.47 2.79 -0.20
CA ILE A 69 18.52 1.70 -0.03
C ILE A 69 18.01 1.72 1.42
N GLY A 70 16.75 1.37 1.61
CA GLY A 70 16.11 1.37 2.92
C GLY A 70 15.44 0.05 3.23
N LEU A 71 15.49 -0.34 4.51
CA LEU A 71 14.74 -1.46 5.04
C LEU A 71 14.16 -1.08 6.39
N GLY A 72 12.89 -1.40 6.62
CA GLY A 72 12.21 -1.01 7.84
C GLY A 72 11.02 -1.88 8.20
N ALA A 73 10.42 -1.57 9.34
CA ALA A 73 9.19 -2.19 9.80
C ALA A 73 8.23 -1.12 10.29
N HIS A 74 6.95 -1.29 9.92
CA HIS A 74 5.88 -0.39 10.31
C HIS A 74 4.76 -1.17 11.00
N TYR A 75 4.09 -0.51 11.92
CA TYR A 75 2.83 -0.95 12.48
C TYR A 75 1.71 -0.15 11.84
N ASN A 76 0.72 -0.85 11.30
CA ASN A 76 -0.30 -0.27 10.43
C ASN A 76 -1.67 -0.44 11.05
N PHE A 77 -2.47 0.63 11.05
CA PHE A 77 -3.89 0.62 11.33
C PHE A 77 -4.62 0.81 10.01
N TYR A 78 -5.47 -0.13 9.65
CA TYR A 78 -6.19 -0.08 8.39
C TYR A 78 -7.69 -0.09 8.59
N LYS A 79 -8.40 0.59 7.72
CA LYS A 79 -9.86 0.60 7.67
C LYS A 79 -10.31 0.57 6.21
N PRO A 80 -10.61 -0.61 5.68
CA PRO A 80 -11.17 -0.75 4.35
C PRO A 80 -12.66 -0.41 4.35
N ASN A 81 -13.17 -0.08 3.17
CA ASN A 81 -14.59 0.10 2.90
C ASN A 81 -14.86 -0.37 1.48
N VAL A 82 -15.22 -1.64 1.33
CA VAL A 82 -15.57 -2.27 0.06
C VAL A 82 -17.08 -2.28 -0.09
N TYR A 83 -17.58 -1.85 -1.23
CA TYR A 83 -19.02 -1.80 -1.53
C TYR A 83 -19.29 -2.16 -2.99
N SER A 84 -20.55 -2.47 -3.30
CA SER A 84 -21.00 -2.71 -4.67
C SER A 84 -22.21 -1.88 -5.00
N THR A 85 -22.23 -1.31 -6.19
CA THR A 85 -23.37 -0.53 -6.72
C THR A 85 -24.56 -1.43 -7.08
N LEU A 86 -24.35 -2.76 -7.22
CA LEU A 86 -25.43 -3.75 -7.45
C LEU A 86 -26.16 -4.17 -6.17
N GLY A 87 -25.82 -3.61 -5.01
CA GLY A 87 -26.48 -3.88 -3.74
C GLY A 87 -25.49 -4.11 -2.59
N LYS A 88 -26.03 -4.39 -1.39
CA LYS A 88 -25.17 -4.63 -0.22
C LYS A 88 -24.39 -5.92 -0.40
N ILE A 89 -23.08 -5.82 -0.37
CA ILE A 89 -22.20 -6.97 -0.20
C ILE A 89 -22.36 -7.39 1.26
N SER A 90 -23.26 -8.34 1.51
CA SER A 90 -23.51 -8.87 2.85
C SER A 90 -23.37 -10.39 2.84
N PRO A 91 -22.69 -10.95 3.83
CA PRO A 91 -22.64 -12.42 4.01
C PRO A 91 -24.05 -13.04 4.14
N LEU A 92 -25.04 -12.26 4.55
CA LEU A 92 -26.42 -12.71 4.79
C LEU A 92 -27.32 -12.68 3.54
N THR A 93 -26.88 -12.07 2.45
CA THR A 93 -27.66 -11.97 1.20
C THR A 93 -27.44 -13.15 0.25
N VAL A 94 -26.68 -14.14 0.66
CA VAL A 94 -26.18 -15.26 -0.15
C VAL A 94 -27.26 -16.29 -0.52
N GLY A 95 -28.46 -16.20 0.04
CA GLY A 95 -29.49 -17.20 -0.18
C GLY A 95 -30.35 -17.05 -1.44
N ALA A 96 -30.31 -15.91 -2.13
CA ALA A 96 -31.28 -15.59 -3.17
C ALA A 96 -30.68 -15.20 -4.53
N ILE A 97 -29.37 -15.06 -4.66
CA ILE A 97 -28.76 -14.53 -5.88
C ILE A 97 -27.63 -15.46 -6.34
N ASP A 98 -27.79 -15.92 -7.54
CA ASP A 98 -26.88 -16.61 -8.47
C ASP A 98 -25.48 -17.03 -7.95
N ASP A 99 -24.97 -18.17 -8.45
CA ASP A 99 -23.69 -18.80 -8.07
C ASP A 99 -22.48 -17.86 -8.05
N GLY A 100 -22.53 -16.74 -8.76
CA GLY A 100 -21.50 -15.70 -8.76
C GLY A 100 -21.36 -14.94 -7.45
N GLN A 101 -22.41 -14.84 -6.62
CA GLN A 101 -22.32 -14.15 -5.32
C GLN A 101 -21.86 -15.05 -4.17
N LYS A 102 -21.87 -16.35 -4.33
CA LYS A 102 -21.24 -17.27 -3.37
C LYS A 102 -19.73 -17.02 -3.24
N PHE A 103 -19.13 -16.41 -4.25
CA PHE A 103 -17.73 -15.96 -4.23
C PHE A 103 -17.44 -14.93 -3.17
N LEU A 104 -18.36 -13.99 -2.94
CA LEU A 104 -18.19 -12.86 -2.02
C LEU A 104 -18.49 -13.22 -0.57
N ASN A 105 -19.01 -14.43 -0.29
CA ASN A 105 -19.34 -14.84 1.06
C ASN A 105 -18.06 -14.98 1.90
N GLY A 106 -17.90 -14.12 2.88
CA GLY A 106 -16.70 -14.04 3.73
C GLY A 106 -15.47 -13.42 3.05
N ALA A 107 -15.56 -13.05 1.76
CA ALA A 107 -14.46 -12.45 1.03
C ALA A 107 -14.27 -10.96 1.31
N VAL A 108 -15.29 -10.31 1.87
CA VAL A 108 -15.27 -8.86 2.19
C VAL A 108 -15.25 -8.67 3.70
N ASN A 109 -14.28 -7.91 4.18
CA ASN A 109 -14.17 -7.50 5.58
C ASN A 109 -13.93 -5.99 5.69
N ASN A 110 -14.92 -5.26 6.16
CA ASN A 110 -14.88 -3.79 6.36
C ASN A 110 -14.63 -3.40 7.83
N ASP A 111 -14.35 -4.35 8.72
CA ASP A 111 -14.22 -4.05 10.16
C ASP A 111 -12.95 -3.26 10.50
N GLY A 112 -11.96 -3.30 9.63
CA GLY A 112 -10.67 -2.70 9.90
C GLY A 112 -9.85 -3.50 10.93
N GLY A 113 -8.59 -3.11 11.09
CA GLY A 113 -7.69 -3.81 12.00
C GLY A 113 -6.30 -3.18 12.07
N SER A 114 -5.37 -3.97 12.58
CA SER A 114 -3.97 -3.58 12.62
C SER A 114 -3.07 -4.75 12.26
N THR A 115 -1.91 -4.45 11.67
CA THR A 115 -0.92 -5.44 11.28
C THR A 115 0.48 -4.84 11.23
N TRP A 116 1.49 -5.68 11.23
CA TRP A 116 2.86 -5.27 10.90
C TRP A 116 3.08 -5.31 9.39
N SER A 117 4.06 -4.55 8.93
CA SER A 117 4.57 -4.63 7.57
C SER A 117 6.09 -4.48 7.54
N ILE A 118 6.70 -5.04 6.49
CA ILE A 118 8.07 -4.77 6.12
C ILE A 118 8.05 -3.76 4.98
N VAL A 119 8.94 -2.78 5.09
CA VAL A 119 9.13 -1.74 4.08
C VAL A 119 10.54 -1.85 3.52
N SER A 120 10.65 -1.87 2.20
CA SER A 120 11.92 -1.73 1.50
C SER A 120 11.85 -0.57 0.53
N SER A 121 12.96 0.11 0.34
CA SER A 121 13.00 1.27 -0.57
C SER A 121 14.33 1.42 -1.28
N VAL A 122 14.28 2.07 -2.41
CA VAL A 122 15.44 2.59 -3.14
C VAL A 122 15.15 4.02 -3.55
N GLY A 123 16.10 4.88 -3.36
CA GLY A 123 15.90 6.30 -3.65
C GLY A 123 17.19 7.07 -3.82
N SER A 124 17.04 8.35 -4.01
CA SER A 124 18.14 9.30 -4.07
C SER A 124 17.75 10.62 -3.45
N ARG A 125 18.71 11.27 -2.81
CA ARG A 125 18.61 12.63 -2.31
C ARG A 125 19.45 13.55 -3.18
N TYR A 126 18.97 14.76 -3.39
CA TYR A 126 19.66 15.83 -4.07
C TYR A 126 19.82 17.02 -3.14
N LYS A 127 21.05 17.43 -2.87
CA LYS A 127 21.39 18.53 -2.00
C LYS A 127 21.06 19.86 -2.68
N LEU A 128 20.12 20.63 -2.14
CA LEU A 128 19.79 21.96 -2.63
C LEU A 128 20.71 23.02 -2.03
N ASN A 129 20.90 22.98 -0.71
CA ASN A 129 21.74 23.85 0.08
C ASN A 129 22.03 23.21 1.45
N GLU A 130 22.73 23.92 2.34
CA GLU A 130 23.14 23.38 3.65
C GLU A 130 21.95 22.83 4.47
N LEU A 131 20.78 23.46 4.37
CA LEU A 131 19.61 23.14 5.20
C LEU A 131 18.52 22.34 4.47
N SER A 132 18.71 21.98 3.19
CA SER A 132 17.63 21.32 2.49
C SER A 132 18.05 20.38 1.36
N ASP A 133 17.28 19.31 1.24
CA ASP A 133 17.40 18.32 0.18
C ASP A 133 16.05 18.07 -0.50
N LEU A 134 16.09 17.68 -1.76
CA LEU A 134 14.99 16.95 -2.40
C LEU A 134 15.25 15.45 -2.33
N PHE A 135 14.20 14.65 -2.31
CA PHE A 135 14.35 13.20 -2.48
C PHE A 135 13.30 12.62 -3.40
N VAL A 136 13.68 11.52 -4.03
CA VAL A 136 12.79 10.62 -4.74
C VAL A 136 13.03 9.21 -4.21
N GLU A 137 11.95 8.46 -3.99
CA GLU A 137 12.00 7.12 -3.41
C GLU A 137 10.95 6.24 -4.05
N LEU A 138 11.35 5.07 -4.53
CA LEU A 138 10.46 3.97 -4.84
C LEU A 138 10.41 3.06 -3.61
N ARG A 139 9.21 2.90 -3.03
CA ARG A 139 8.96 2.14 -1.82
C ARG A 139 8.06 0.96 -2.12
N TRP A 140 8.39 -0.19 -1.58
CA TRP A 140 7.57 -1.38 -1.51
C TRP A 140 7.28 -1.72 -0.06
N GLN A 141 6.01 -1.99 0.25
CA GLN A 141 5.54 -2.37 1.59
C GLN A 141 4.72 -3.65 1.50
N TYR A 142 5.09 -4.64 2.29
CA TYR A 142 4.42 -5.93 2.40
C TYR A 142 3.77 -6.04 3.78
N TYR A 143 2.46 -6.19 3.82
CA TYR A 143 1.67 -6.33 5.04
C TYR A 143 1.60 -7.79 5.48
N PHE A 144 1.57 -8.06 6.77
CA PHE A 144 1.33 -9.39 7.32
C PHE A 144 -0.18 -9.66 7.53
N SER A 145 -1.00 -9.15 6.65
CA SER A 145 -2.45 -9.31 6.62
C SER A 145 -2.92 -9.33 5.16
N ASN A 146 -3.99 -10.08 4.92
CA ASN A 146 -4.71 -10.13 3.65
C ASN A 146 -6.07 -9.43 3.75
N TYR A 147 -6.18 -8.43 4.64
CA TYR A 147 -7.42 -7.70 4.90
C TYR A 147 -7.24 -6.17 4.84
N VAL A 148 -6.09 -5.70 4.40
CA VAL A 148 -5.77 -4.26 4.38
C VAL A 148 -6.61 -3.53 3.35
N ASP A 149 -6.88 -4.18 2.21
CA ASP A 149 -7.78 -3.70 1.17
C ASP A 149 -9.25 -4.08 1.40
N GLY A 150 -9.53 -4.95 2.39
CA GLY A 150 -10.86 -5.44 2.72
C GLY A 150 -11.33 -6.64 1.90
N LEU A 151 -10.47 -7.20 1.04
CA LEU A 151 -10.78 -8.35 0.20
C LEU A 151 -9.91 -9.55 0.58
N SER A 152 -10.54 -10.66 1.00
CA SER A 152 -9.84 -11.91 1.29
C SER A 152 -10.68 -13.11 0.85
N PRO A 153 -10.74 -13.39 -0.45
CA PRO A 153 -11.47 -14.54 -0.97
C PRO A 153 -10.88 -15.86 -0.47
N ASP A 154 -11.75 -16.88 -0.34
CA ASP A 154 -11.38 -18.19 0.17
C ASP A 154 -10.23 -18.81 -0.62
N GLN A 155 -9.10 -19.05 0.02
CA GLN A 155 -7.89 -19.61 -0.58
C GLN A 155 -8.06 -21.04 -1.10
N ALA A 156 -9.03 -21.80 -0.59
CA ALA A 156 -9.31 -23.15 -1.10
C ALA A 156 -9.98 -23.10 -2.46
N ARG A 157 -10.75 -22.04 -2.74
CA ARG A 157 -11.43 -21.79 -4.02
C ARG A 157 -10.59 -20.97 -4.99
N TYR A 158 -9.80 -20.05 -4.44
CA TYR A 158 -8.97 -19.08 -5.17
C TYR A 158 -7.51 -19.22 -4.72
N PRO A 159 -6.80 -20.23 -5.26
CA PRO A 159 -5.42 -20.50 -4.87
C PRO A 159 -4.45 -19.34 -5.14
N GLU A 160 -4.81 -18.42 -6.02
CA GLU A 160 -4.09 -17.19 -6.32
C GLU A 160 -4.07 -16.21 -5.14
N ASN A 161 -5.07 -16.25 -4.25
CA ASN A 161 -5.17 -15.40 -3.06
C ASN A 161 -4.33 -15.92 -1.87
N LYS A 162 -3.10 -16.35 -2.13
CA LYS A 162 -2.19 -16.88 -1.09
C LYS A 162 -1.21 -15.84 -0.55
N VAL A 163 -1.13 -14.69 -1.20
CA VAL A 163 -0.17 -13.64 -0.87
C VAL A 163 -0.89 -12.56 -0.09
N ASN A 164 -0.30 -12.11 1.00
CA ASN A 164 -0.79 -10.95 1.75
C ASN A 164 -0.73 -9.67 0.90
N ASP A 165 -1.45 -8.66 1.36
CA ASP A 165 -1.52 -7.37 0.69
C ASP A 165 -0.14 -6.69 0.63
N TRP A 166 0.09 -5.94 -0.44
CA TRP A 166 1.28 -5.14 -0.61
C TRP A 166 1.00 -3.90 -1.46
N ASN A 167 1.85 -2.89 -1.30
CA ASN A 167 1.76 -1.65 -2.04
C ASN A 167 3.13 -1.20 -2.54
N ILE A 168 3.12 -0.45 -3.66
CA ILE A 168 4.28 0.27 -4.19
C ILE A 168 3.92 1.74 -4.29
N TRP A 169 4.84 2.60 -3.84
CA TRP A 169 4.74 4.05 -3.97
C TRP A 169 5.96 4.65 -4.63
N LEU A 170 5.73 5.67 -5.42
CA LEU A 170 6.76 6.60 -5.84
C LEU A 170 6.58 7.89 -5.03
N ASN A 171 7.53 8.15 -4.14
CA ASN A 171 7.51 9.29 -3.23
C ASN A 171 8.43 10.39 -3.74
N PHE A 172 7.96 11.61 -3.67
CA PHE A 172 8.76 12.81 -3.84
C PHE A 172 8.65 13.65 -2.58
N GLY A 173 9.75 14.20 -2.12
CA GLY A 173 9.73 14.97 -0.89
C GLY A 173 10.81 16.01 -0.79
N TYR A 174 10.62 16.88 0.17
CA TYR A 174 11.54 17.92 0.58
C TYR A 174 11.95 17.68 2.02
N ILE A 175 13.23 17.72 2.29
CA ILE A 175 13.81 17.59 3.63
C ILE A 175 14.33 18.95 4.05
N TYR A 176 13.94 19.39 5.22
CA TYR A 176 14.50 20.57 5.87
C TYR A 176 15.21 20.15 7.14
N TYR A 177 16.45 20.59 7.31
CA TYR A 177 17.25 20.35 8.51
C TYR A 177 17.03 21.49 9.50
N LEU A 178 16.71 21.15 10.73
CA LEU A 178 16.60 22.08 11.83
C LEU A 178 17.98 22.25 12.46
N ASP A 179 18.40 23.51 12.65
CA ASP A 179 19.62 23.86 13.40
C ASP A 179 19.39 23.74 14.91
#